data_8d44ce7aa41081f8d405be4584be08b5
#
_entry.id   8d44ce7aa41081f8d405be4584be08b5
#
_cell.length_a   1.000
_cell.length_b   1.000
_cell.length_c   1.000
_cell.angle_alpha   90.00
_cell.angle_beta   90.00
_cell.angle_gamma   90.00
#
_symmetry.space_group_name_H-M   'P 1'
#
loop_
_entity.id
_entity.type
_entity.pdbx_description
1 polymer ?
#
loop_
_entity_poly.entity_id
_entity_poly.type
_entity_poly.pdbx_seq_one_letter_code
_entity_poly.pdbx_strand_id
1 'polypeptide(L)'
;IHREKGLAFSASFVFMGAVDSGLHINDRPVPEGLVGCDAAREVSYTRHTPAFLANNFETRHALPPRDGKRPEMCRWVRATERRGLDAMVEMLLVGDALPPGVMPMLNAVVPVSTMHWQVNLLTPAPTTQDGWWLLRTVGDYAEQGCSSQRMAIWNTQGEPVMAGMQSIAIFG
;
A
#
# COMPACT_ATOMS: atom_id res chain seq x y z
N ILE A 1 6.51 -16.46 13.31
CA ILE A 1 6.84 -15.74 14.55
C ILE A 1 5.86 -16.16 15.63
N HIS A 2 6.38 -16.63 16.74
CA HIS A 2 5.59 -17.04 17.92
C HIS A 2 5.79 -16.03 19.04
N ARG A 3 4.74 -15.82 19.85
CA ARG A 3 4.76 -15.06 21.11
C ARG A 3 4.23 -15.96 22.22
N GLU A 4 4.27 -15.49 23.47
CA GLU A 4 3.78 -16.23 24.65
C GLU A 4 2.34 -16.77 24.48
N LYS A 5 1.49 -16.08 23.71
CA LYS A 5 0.10 -16.46 23.45
C LYS A 5 -0.10 -17.29 22.19
N GLY A 6 0.97 -17.75 21.53
CA GLY A 6 0.92 -18.59 20.34
C GLY A 6 1.46 -17.93 19.07
N LEU A 7 0.97 -18.38 17.91
CA LEU A 7 1.40 -17.89 16.60
C LEU A 7 0.91 -16.46 16.37
N ALA A 8 1.86 -15.52 16.22
CA ALA A 8 1.56 -14.11 16.00
C ALA A 8 1.64 -13.72 14.51
N PHE A 9 2.46 -14.42 13.73
CA PHE A 9 2.66 -14.12 12.31
C PHE A 9 3.11 -15.37 11.56
N SER A 10 2.55 -15.60 10.37
CA SER A 10 2.97 -16.63 9.42
C SER A 10 3.08 -16.03 8.03
N ALA A 11 4.14 -16.39 7.30
CA ALA A 11 4.31 -16.00 5.91
C ALA A 11 4.85 -17.15 5.09
N SER A 12 4.42 -17.22 3.82
CA SER A 12 4.97 -18.12 2.80
C SER A 12 5.59 -17.27 1.69
N PHE A 13 6.80 -17.61 1.27
CA PHE A 13 7.51 -16.95 0.19
C PHE A 13 7.74 -17.93 -0.94
N VAL A 14 7.44 -17.51 -2.16
CA VAL A 14 7.73 -18.26 -3.38
C VAL A 14 8.71 -17.46 -4.21
N PHE A 15 9.86 -18.05 -4.49
CA PHE A 15 10.90 -17.45 -5.32
C PHE A 15 10.99 -18.21 -6.64
N MET A 16 11.16 -17.46 -7.73
CA MET A 16 11.27 -18.01 -9.07
C MET A 16 12.41 -17.33 -9.80
N GLY A 17 13.21 -18.10 -10.50
CA GLY A 17 14.22 -17.55 -11.41
C GLY A 17 13.55 -16.93 -12.64
N ALA A 18 14.23 -15.96 -13.27
CA ALA A 18 13.78 -15.37 -14.52
C ALA A 18 13.76 -16.43 -15.63
N VAL A 19 12.65 -16.51 -16.37
CA VAL A 19 12.47 -17.39 -17.54
C VAL A 19 11.92 -16.52 -18.66
N ASP A 20 12.54 -16.59 -19.84
CA ASP A 20 11.99 -15.97 -21.04
C ASP A 20 10.77 -16.77 -21.52
N SER A 21 9.60 -16.19 -21.35
CA SER A 21 8.32 -16.77 -21.77
C SER A 21 7.85 -16.25 -23.14
N GLY A 22 8.54 -15.26 -23.73
CA GLY A 22 8.09 -14.57 -24.93
C GLY A 22 6.82 -13.73 -24.73
N LEU A 23 6.36 -13.56 -23.48
CA LEU A 23 5.15 -12.78 -23.13
C LEU A 23 5.54 -11.46 -22.48
N HIS A 24 4.88 -10.38 -22.92
CA HIS A 24 4.96 -9.08 -22.27
C HIS A 24 3.55 -8.48 -22.17
N ILE A 25 2.99 -8.39 -20.96
CA ILE A 25 1.71 -7.77 -20.66
C ILE A 25 1.91 -6.82 -19.48
N ASN A 26 1.57 -5.55 -19.65
CA ASN A 26 1.50 -4.58 -18.59
C ASN A 26 0.19 -3.79 -18.73
N ASP A 27 -0.86 -4.27 -18.06
CA ASP A 27 -2.19 -3.63 -18.00
C ASP A 27 -2.45 -3.04 -16.60
N ARG A 28 -1.46 -2.28 -16.12
CA ARG A 28 -1.55 -1.59 -14.82
C ARG A 28 -1.11 -0.14 -14.94
N PRO A 29 -1.89 0.70 -15.65
CA PRO A 29 -1.59 2.12 -15.72
C PRO A 29 -1.71 2.78 -14.34
N VAL A 30 -0.98 3.86 -14.14
CA VAL A 30 -1.19 4.73 -12.97
C VAL A 30 -2.62 5.29 -12.96
N PRO A 31 -3.17 5.65 -11.79
CA PRO A 31 -4.49 6.24 -11.70
C PRO A 31 -4.62 7.52 -12.53
N GLU A 32 -5.77 7.68 -13.18
CA GLU A 32 -6.10 8.89 -13.93
C GLU A 32 -6.15 10.11 -13.00
N GLY A 33 -5.65 11.24 -13.48
CA GLY A 33 -5.59 12.49 -12.72
C GLY A 33 -4.49 12.50 -11.64
N LEU A 34 -3.48 11.65 -11.79
CA LEU A 34 -2.34 11.59 -10.87
C LEU A 34 -1.64 12.95 -10.76
N VAL A 35 -1.44 13.42 -9.52
CA VAL A 35 -0.59 14.57 -9.18
C VAL A 35 0.82 14.05 -8.96
N GLY A 36 1.79 14.62 -9.65
CA GLY A 36 3.20 14.26 -9.47
C GLY A 36 3.68 14.45 -8.04
N CYS A 37 4.62 13.64 -7.62
CA CYS A 37 5.11 13.59 -6.23
C CYS A 37 5.53 14.97 -5.71
N ASP A 38 6.27 15.75 -6.50
CA ASP A 38 6.80 17.06 -6.08
C ASP A 38 5.71 18.12 -5.91
N ALA A 39 4.62 18.03 -6.69
CA ALA A 39 3.48 18.92 -6.62
C ALA A 39 2.39 18.46 -5.64
N ALA A 40 2.50 17.23 -5.15
CA ALA A 40 1.51 16.61 -4.30
C ALA A 40 1.53 17.19 -2.87
N ARG A 41 0.35 17.55 -2.36
CA ARG A 41 0.18 18.10 -1.02
C ARG A 41 0.44 17.03 0.05
N GLU A 42 1.18 17.38 1.08
CA GLU A 42 1.42 16.52 2.24
C GLU A 42 0.12 16.13 2.97
N VAL A 43 0.10 14.91 3.48
CA VAL A 43 -0.98 14.44 4.35
C VAL A 43 -0.71 14.90 5.77
N SER A 44 -1.65 15.64 6.35
CA SER A 44 -1.56 16.06 7.75
C SER A 44 -1.93 14.89 8.65
N TYR A 45 -1.01 14.50 9.52
CA TYR A 45 -1.29 13.52 10.56
C TYR A 45 -2.05 14.14 11.73
N THR A 46 -2.95 13.38 12.31
CA THR A 46 -3.78 13.78 13.43
C THR A 46 -3.49 12.92 14.66
N ARG A 47 -4.05 13.28 15.83
CA ARG A 47 -3.95 12.47 17.04
C ARG A 47 -4.48 11.03 16.88
N HIS A 48 -5.28 10.78 15.85
CA HIS A 48 -5.84 9.45 15.55
C HIS A 48 -4.98 8.65 14.53
N THR A 49 -3.96 9.28 13.96
CA THR A 49 -3.04 8.57 13.06
C THR A 49 -2.20 7.61 13.88
N PRO A 50 -2.10 6.34 13.48
CA PRO A 50 -1.22 5.39 14.16
C PRO A 50 0.21 5.89 14.23
N ALA A 51 0.84 5.78 15.41
CA ALA A 51 2.19 6.29 15.64
C ALA A 51 3.23 5.68 14.68
N PHE A 52 3.07 4.40 14.32
CA PHE A 52 3.98 3.76 13.37
C PHE A 52 3.95 4.46 12.01
N LEU A 53 2.78 4.90 11.55
CA LEU A 53 2.64 5.60 10.28
C LEU A 53 3.24 7.00 10.35
N ALA A 54 2.89 7.75 11.40
CA ALA A 54 3.37 9.13 11.59
C ALA A 54 4.89 9.24 11.81
N ASN A 55 5.50 8.22 12.43
CA ASN A 55 6.92 8.24 12.77
C ASN A 55 7.84 7.66 11.69
N ASN A 56 7.31 6.83 10.80
CA ASN A 56 8.14 6.09 9.87
C ASN A 56 7.87 6.39 8.38
N PHE A 57 6.84 7.18 8.07
CA PHE A 57 6.49 7.46 6.70
C PHE A 57 6.15 8.93 6.45
N GLU A 58 6.60 9.43 5.33
CA GLU A 58 6.10 10.66 4.73
C GLU A 58 5.04 10.29 3.70
N THR A 59 3.91 10.99 3.69
CA THR A 59 2.83 10.72 2.75
C THR A 59 2.30 11.98 2.10
N ARG A 60 1.95 11.89 0.80
CA ARG A 60 1.35 12.98 0.03
C ARG A 60 0.10 12.52 -0.71
N HIS A 61 -0.84 13.42 -0.92
CA HIS A 61 -2.06 13.16 -1.68
C HIS A 61 -1.75 12.99 -3.17
N ALA A 62 -1.87 11.78 -3.70
CA ALA A 62 -1.55 11.50 -5.10
C ALA A 62 -2.69 11.84 -6.08
N LEU A 63 -3.90 12.04 -5.58
CA LEU A 63 -5.05 12.46 -6.40
C LEU A 63 -5.62 13.78 -5.90
N PRO A 64 -6.21 14.59 -6.76
CA PRO A 64 -6.89 15.81 -6.36
C PRO A 64 -8.11 15.48 -5.48
N PRO A 65 -8.59 16.45 -4.68
CA PRO A 65 -9.86 16.32 -3.98
C PRO A 65 -10.97 15.95 -4.96
N ARG A 66 -11.86 15.06 -4.54
CA ARG A 66 -13.01 14.61 -5.34
C ARG A 66 -14.28 14.73 -4.52
N ASP A 67 -15.39 14.98 -5.20
CA ASP A 67 -16.69 14.95 -4.57
C ASP A 67 -17.10 13.51 -4.18
N GLY A 68 -17.71 13.39 -3.01
CA GLY A 68 -18.18 12.12 -2.46
C GLY A 68 -17.09 11.22 -1.89
N LYS A 69 -17.52 10.27 -1.06
CA LYS A 69 -16.67 9.23 -0.49
C LYS A 69 -16.51 8.09 -1.49
N ARG A 70 -15.31 7.51 -1.55
CA ARG A 70 -15.01 6.32 -2.36
C ARG A 70 -14.17 5.36 -1.52
N PRO A 71 -14.31 4.04 -1.72
CA PRO A 71 -13.49 3.05 -1.03
C PRO A 71 -12.09 2.96 -1.68
N GLU A 72 -11.41 4.09 -1.74
CA GLU A 72 -10.12 4.22 -2.42
C GLU A 72 -9.20 5.13 -1.64
N MET A 73 -7.96 4.71 -1.51
CA MET A 73 -6.86 5.56 -1.07
C MET A 73 -5.73 5.51 -2.10
N CYS A 74 -5.20 6.67 -2.45
CA CYS A 74 -4.05 6.80 -3.32
C CYS A 74 -3.09 7.85 -2.75
N ARG A 75 -1.85 7.45 -2.51
CA ARG A 75 -0.84 8.30 -1.85
C ARG A 75 0.54 8.04 -2.43
N TRP A 76 1.33 9.09 -2.49
CA TRP A 76 2.77 8.97 -2.51
C TRP A 76 3.25 8.67 -1.09
N VAL A 77 4.10 7.66 -0.94
CA VAL A 77 4.62 7.22 0.35
C VAL A 77 6.13 7.04 0.24
N ARG A 78 6.83 7.47 1.29
CA ARG A 78 8.27 7.29 1.45
C ARG A 78 8.58 6.90 2.89
N ALA A 79 9.43 5.89 3.10
CA ALA A 79 9.95 5.59 4.43
C ALA A 79 10.94 6.68 4.85
N THR A 80 10.87 7.15 6.10
CA THR A 80 11.75 8.19 6.64
C THR A 80 13.19 7.70 6.82
N GLU A 81 13.37 6.43 7.20
CA GLU A 81 14.69 5.79 7.29
C GLU A 81 14.76 4.64 6.28
N ARG A 82 15.65 4.76 5.31
CA ARG A 82 15.81 3.79 4.21
C ARG A 82 17.23 3.27 4.08
N ARG A 83 18.16 3.81 4.86
CA ARG A 83 19.59 3.49 4.74
C ARG A 83 19.82 2.00 5.00
N GLY A 84 20.42 1.32 4.03
CA GLY A 84 20.77 -0.10 4.12
C GLY A 84 19.60 -1.07 3.97
N LEU A 85 18.39 -0.60 3.62
CA LEU A 85 17.30 -1.49 3.24
C LEU A 85 17.55 -2.09 1.85
N ASP A 86 17.30 -3.37 1.73
CA ASP A 86 17.12 -4.03 0.44
C ASP A 86 15.86 -3.50 -0.24
N ALA A 87 15.90 -3.33 -1.57
CA ALA A 87 14.79 -2.73 -2.31
C ALA A 87 13.47 -3.52 -2.20
N MET A 88 13.55 -4.85 -2.12
CA MET A 88 12.36 -5.69 -1.92
C MET A 88 11.80 -5.56 -0.50
N VAL A 89 12.67 -5.40 0.51
CA VAL A 89 12.28 -5.15 1.90
C VAL A 89 11.64 -3.77 2.02
N GLU A 90 12.21 -2.74 1.39
CA GLU A 90 11.60 -1.40 1.34
C GLU A 90 10.21 -1.47 0.70
N MET A 91 10.06 -2.23 -0.39
CA MET A 91 8.79 -2.38 -1.09
C MET A 91 7.70 -3.02 -0.22
N LEU A 92 8.04 -4.06 0.56
CA LEU A 92 7.11 -4.68 1.50
C LEU A 92 6.77 -3.74 2.66
N LEU A 93 7.75 -3.03 3.20
CA LEU A 93 7.55 -2.04 4.26
C LEU A 93 6.59 -0.93 3.81
N VAL A 94 6.85 -0.34 2.65
CA VAL A 94 6.02 0.73 2.09
C VAL A 94 4.64 0.20 1.69
N GLY A 95 4.57 -1.04 1.20
CA GLY A 95 3.32 -1.68 0.79
C GLY A 95 2.27 -1.79 1.90
N ASP A 96 2.71 -1.92 3.15
CA ASP A 96 1.83 -1.99 4.33
C ASP A 96 1.52 -0.60 4.96
N ALA A 97 2.02 0.48 4.37
CA ALA A 97 1.90 1.82 4.96
C ALA A 97 0.51 2.47 4.78
N LEU A 98 -0.27 2.07 3.76
CA LEU A 98 -1.57 2.69 3.56
C LEU A 98 -2.65 2.11 4.48
N PRO A 99 -3.51 2.98 5.04
CA PRO A 99 -4.77 2.52 5.61
C PRO A 99 -5.65 1.81 4.55
N PRO A 100 -6.57 0.94 4.99
CA PRO A 100 -7.49 0.27 4.09
C PRO A 100 -8.27 1.21 3.18
N GLY A 101 -8.47 0.81 1.91
CA GLY A 101 -9.23 1.58 0.93
C GLY A 101 -10.65 1.91 1.35
N VAL A 102 -11.25 1.14 2.25
CA VAL A 102 -12.59 1.39 2.80
C VAL A 102 -12.63 2.47 3.87
N MET A 103 -11.50 2.89 4.44
CA MET A 103 -11.45 3.88 5.53
C MET A 103 -12.21 5.18 5.23
N PRO A 104 -12.15 5.76 4.02
CA PRO A 104 -12.93 6.96 3.70
C PRO A 104 -14.45 6.76 3.79
N MET A 105 -14.94 5.52 3.72
CA MET A 105 -16.36 5.19 3.79
C MET A 105 -16.89 5.17 5.22
N LEU A 106 -16.02 5.00 6.21
CA LEU A 106 -16.39 4.94 7.61
C LEU A 106 -16.83 6.30 8.13
N ASN A 107 -17.81 6.31 9.05
CA ASN A 107 -18.31 7.53 9.67
C ASN A 107 -17.59 7.85 10.99
N ALA A 108 -16.81 6.91 11.51
CA ALA A 108 -16.01 7.08 12.72
C ALA A 108 -14.65 6.40 12.57
N VAL A 109 -13.70 6.79 13.40
CA VAL A 109 -12.42 6.08 13.52
C VAL A 109 -12.68 4.80 14.30
N VAL A 110 -12.47 3.66 13.67
CA VAL A 110 -12.63 2.34 14.26
C VAL A 110 -11.32 1.55 14.15
N PRO A 111 -11.04 0.62 15.07
CA PRO A 111 -9.91 -0.27 14.93
C PRO A 111 -10.05 -1.15 13.69
N VAL A 112 -8.95 -1.39 12.99
CA VAL A 112 -8.85 -2.29 11.86
C VAL A 112 -7.65 -3.20 12.01
N SER A 113 -7.70 -4.39 11.44
CA SER A 113 -6.59 -5.33 11.46
C SER A 113 -6.50 -6.11 10.16
N THR A 114 -5.31 -6.20 9.60
CA THR A 114 -5.04 -7.09 8.46
C THR A 114 -5.20 -8.54 8.92
N MET A 115 -6.04 -9.29 8.23
CA MET A 115 -6.21 -10.73 8.44
C MET A 115 -5.29 -11.53 7.51
N HIS A 116 -5.21 -11.12 6.25
CA HIS A 116 -4.40 -11.75 5.22
C HIS A 116 -3.91 -10.71 4.21
N TRP A 117 -2.67 -10.84 3.79
CA TRP A 117 -2.07 -10.00 2.76
C TRP A 117 -1.30 -10.87 1.76
N GLN A 118 -1.66 -10.78 0.49
CA GLN A 118 -0.98 -11.42 -0.63
C GLN A 118 -0.30 -10.37 -1.48
N VAL A 119 0.97 -10.59 -1.81
CA VAL A 119 1.80 -9.68 -2.59
C VAL A 119 2.46 -10.43 -3.73
N ASN A 120 2.41 -9.86 -4.93
CA ASN A 120 3.19 -10.25 -6.08
C ASN A 120 4.15 -9.10 -6.41
N LEU A 121 5.45 -9.35 -6.31
CA LEU A 121 6.48 -8.43 -6.78
C LEU A 121 6.60 -8.59 -8.30
N LEU A 122 6.46 -7.50 -9.03
CA LEU A 122 6.38 -7.49 -10.49
C LEU A 122 7.75 -7.27 -11.14
N THR A 123 8.74 -6.90 -10.34
CA THR A 123 10.14 -6.72 -10.76
C THR A 123 11.08 -7.23 -9.67
N PRO A 124 12.20 -7.87 -10.04
CA PRO A 124 13.20 -8.35 -9.08
C PRO A 124 14.06 -7.22 -8.48
N ALA A 125 14.07 -6.04 -9.11
CA ALA A 125 14.89 -4.90 -8.69
C ALA A 125 14.06 -3.60 -8.80
N PRO A 126 13.11 -3.37 -7.88
CA PRO A 126 12.31 -2.15 -7.88
C PRO A 126 13.20 -0.93 -7.62
N THR A 127 13.04 0.10 -8.44
CA THR A 127 13.75 1.38 -8.30
C THR A 127 12.76 2.53 -8.36
N THR A 128 13.05 3.61 -7.63
CA THR A 128 12.26 4.84 -7.66
C THR A 128 13.13 6.04 -7.36
N GLN A 129 12.65 7.23 -7.66
CA GLN A 129 13.35 8.47 -7.35
C GLN A 129 13.09 8.89 -5.89
N ASP A 130 14.15 9.22 -5.16
CA ASP A 130 14.13 9.73 -3.79
C ASP A 130 13.32 8.89 -2.78
N GLY A 131 13.06 7.62 -3.11
CA GLY A 131 12.30 6.69 -2.29
C GLY A 131 10.80 6.93 -2.27
N TRP A 132 10.26 7.70 -3.19
CA TRP A 132 8.84 7.91 -3.32
C TRP A 132 8.18 6.79 -4.14
N TRP A 133 7.14 6.21 -3.58
CA TRP A 133 6.34 5.16 -4.21
C TRP A 133 4.88 5.59 -4.27
N LEU A 134 4.23 5.36 -5.39
CA LEU A 134 2.80 5.57 -5.54
C LEU A 134 2.06 4.32 -5.08
N LEU A 135 1.27 4.43 -4.02
CA LEU A 135 0.44 3.35 -3.50
C LEU A 135 -1.03 3.63 -3.77
N ARG A 136 -1.75 2.60 -4.17
CA ARG A 136 -3.21 2.63 -4.30
C ARG A 136 -3.84 1.40 -3.67
N THR A 137 -4.88 1.62 -2.86
CA THR A 137 -5.76 0.58 -2.32
C THR A 137 -7.20 0.88 -2.74
N VAL A 138 -7.90 -0.14 -3.22
CA VAL A 138 -9.30 -0.04 -3.64
C VAL A 138 -10.09 -1.14 -2.96
N GLY A 139 -11.08 -0.76 -2.13
CA GLY A 139 -12.01 -1.69 -1.51
C GLY A 139 -12.97 -2.23 -2.56
N ASP A 140 -13.01 -3.55 -2.69
CA ASP A 140 -13.91 -4.25 -3.60
C ASP A 140 -15.19 -4.70 -2.90
N TYR A 141 -15.08 -4.96 -1.60
CA TYR A 141 -16.18 -5.46 -0.76
C TYR A 141 -15.97 -5.06 0.70
N ALA A 142 -17.05 -4.71 1.39
CA ALA A 142 -17.06 -4.50 2.83
C ALA A 142 -18.44 -4.76 3.41
N GLU A 143 -18.56 -5.75 4.30
CA GLU A 143 -19.79 -6.10 5.00
C GLU A 143 -19.48 -6.90 6.26
N GLN A 144 -20.32 -6.82 7.28
CA GLN A 144 -20.26 -7.63 8.51
C GLN A 144 -18.88 -7.63 9.19
N GLY A 145 -18.21 -6.47 9.21
CA GLY A 145 -16.90 -6.33 9.86
C GLY A 145 -15.72 -6.88 9.04
N CYS A 146 -15.93 -7.25 7.78
CA CYS A 146 -14.87 -7.70 6.88
C CYS A 146 -14.78 -6.80 5.65
N SER A 147 -13.57 -6.61 5.13
CA SER A 147 -13.39 -6.01 3.80
C SER A 147 -12.30 -6.71 3.00
N SER A 148 -12.43 -6.63 1.69
CA SER A 148 -11.43 -7.09 0.72
C SER A 148 -11.03 -5.92 -0.16
N GLN A 149 -9.73 -5.81 -0.46
CA GLN A 149 -9.19 -4.75 -1.29
C GLN A 149 -8.09 -5.23 -2.22
N ARG A 150 -8.00 -4.59 -3.37
CA ARG A 150 -6.84 -4.68 -4.27
C ARG A 150 -5.82 -3.62 -3.93
N MET A 151 -4.56 -3.95 -4.14
CA MET A 151 -3.43 -3.07 -3.89
C MET A 151 -2.50 -3.03 -5.11
N ALA A 152 -1.92 -1.87 -5.38
CA ALA A 152 -0.88 -1.73 -6.38
C ALA A 152 0.10 -0.64 -5.97
N ILE A 153 1.37 -0.83 -6.38
CA ILE A 153 2.44 0.15 -6.20
C ILE A 153 3.12 0.39 -7.54
N TRP A 154 3.42 1.65 -7.80
CA TRP A 154 4.22 2.11 -8.93
C TRP A 154 5.40 2.93 -8.41
N ASN A 155 6.46 2.97 -9.19
CA ASN A 155 7.56 3.90 -8.99
C ASN A 155 7.18 5.33 -9.49
N THR A 156 8.09 6.27 -9.35
CA THR A 156 7.89 7.66 -9.79
C THR A 156 7.79 7.81 -11.31
N GLN A 157 8.22 6.83 -12.09
CA GLN A 157 8.10 6.77 -13.54
C GLN A 157 6.75 6.17 -14.00
N GLY A 158 5.92 5.70 -13.07
CA GLY A 158 4.63 5.06 -13.36
C GLY A 158 4.74 3.58 -13.74
N GLU A 159 5.90 2.96 -13.51
CA GLU A 159 6.08 1.53 -13.74
C GLU A 159 5.53 0.74 -12.54
N PRO A 160 4.66 -0.26 -12.75
CA PRO A 160 4.13 -1.06 -11.68
C PRO A 160 5.20 -2.00 -11.11
N VAL A 161 5.37 -1.99 -9.81
CA VAL A 161 6.38 -2.79 -9.09
C VAL A 161 5.79 -3.84 -8.16
N MET A 162 4.54 -3.64 -7.72
CA MET A 162 3.84 -4.57 -6.84
C MET A 162 2.35 -4.61 -7.14
N ALA A 163 1.75 -5.79 -7.00
CA ALA A 163 0.31 -5.99 -6.99
C ALA A 163 -0.09 -6.94 -5.86
N GLY A 164 -1.24 -6.72 -5.26
CA GLY A 164 -1.67 -7.56 -4.15
C GLY A 164 -3.14 -7.43 -3.80
N MET A 165 -3.53 -8.24 -2.83
CA MET A 165 -4.85 -8.24 -2.19
C MET A 165 -4.68 -8.28 -0.67
N GLN A 166 -5.60 -7.65 0.03
CA GLN A 166 -5.60 -7.66 1.49
C GLN A 166 -7.03 -7.86 2.00
N SER A 167 -7.18 -8.74 2.97
CA SER A 167 -8.41 -8.91 3.74
C SER A 167 -8.26 -8.26 5.10
N ILE A 168 -9.27 -7.52 5.54
CA ILE A 168 -9.22 -6.64 6.70
C ILE A 168 -10.43 -6.89 7.60
N ALA A 169 -10.19 -7.02 8.90
CA ALA A 169 -11.22 -6.98 9.92
C ALA A 169 -11.45 -5.52 10.35
N ILE A 170 -12.72 -5.13 10.50
CA ILE A 170 -13.18 -3.81 10.90
C ILE A 170 -13.98 -3.98 12.19
N PHE A 171 -13.57 -3.32 13.27
CA PHE A 171 -14.15 -3.45 14.61
C PHE A 171 -14.89 -2.16 14.97
N GLY A 172 -16.16 -2.06 14.60
CA GLY A 172 -16.97 -0.88 14.87
C GLY A 172 -18.44 -1.15 14.86
#